data_67efb57a0d964e07013f33b9cf6da232
#
_entry.id   67efb57a0d964e07013f33b9cf6da232
#
_cell.length_a   1.000
_cell.length_b   1.000
_cell.length_c   1.000
_cell.angle_alpha   90.00
_cell.angle_beta   90.00
_cell.angle_gamma   90.00
#
_symmetry.space_group_name_H-M   'P 1'
#
loop_
_entity.id
_entity.type
_entity.pdbx_description
1 polymer ?
#
loop_
_entity_poly.entity_id
_entity_poly.type
_entity_poly.pdbx_seq_one_letter_code
_entity_poly.pdbx_strand_id
1 'polypeptide(L)'
;FHLYPFQENCLDEFKDNRFNIILKSRQLGLSTLSAGFILWKMIFNQDFNALVIATKVTVAKNLVEKVRVMHDLLPIWLRDGGTAAAEDNKLSLKLKNGSQVKAIASSPDAGRSEALSLLVVDEAAFIRDIDDIWLSAQSTLSTGGSAIILSTPNGVGNFFHKTWVAG
;
A
#
# COMPACT_ATOMS: atom_id res chain seq x y z
N PHE A 1 9.00 13.91 -13.97
CA PHE A 1 7.78 13.75 -13.19
C PHE A 1 7.82 14.76 -12.04
N HIS A 2 6.83 15.63 -11.98
CA HIS A 2 6.67 16.58 -10.88
C HIS A 2 5.40 16.25 -10.11
N LEU A 3 5.53 16.20 -8.78
CA LEU A 3 4.38 16.03 -7.90
C LEU A 3 3.56 17.33 -7.83
N TYR A 4 2.27 17.19 -7.64
CA TYR A 4 1.44 18.32 -7.21
C TYR A 4 1.67 18.60 -5.71
N PRO A 5 1.50 19.83 -5.22
CA PRO A 5 1.73 20.16 -3.82
C PRO A 5 0.98 19.27 -2.82
N PHE A 6 -0.27 18.89 -3.14
CA PHE A 6 -1.03 17.97 -2.28
C PHE A 6 -0.45 16.55 -2.25
N GLN A 7 0.22 16.10 -3.32
CA GLN A 7 0.89 14.80 -3.35
C GLN A 7 2.18 14.82 -2.54
N GLU A 8 2.91 15.93 -2.57
CA GLU A 8 4.08 16.14 -1.71
C GLU A 8 3.67 16.09 -0.24
N ASN A 9 2.62 16.81 0.15
CA ASN A 9 2.07 16.75 1.50
C ASN A 9 1.68 15.32 1.90
N CYS A 10 1.00 14.56 1.01
CA CYS A 10 0.66 13.17 1.29
C CYS A 10 1.90 12.29 1.51
N LEU A 11 2.99 12.50 0.78
CA LEU A 11 4.23 11.74 0.98
C LEU A 11 4.87 12.07 2.33
N ASP A 12 4.85 13.32 2.76
CA ASP A 12 5.35 13.70 4.07
C ASP A 12 4.51 13.06 5.18
N GLU A 13 3.17 13.09 5.06
CA GLU A 13 2.28 12.38 5.99
C GLU A 13 2.56 10.86 6.02
N PHE A 14 2.81 10.20 4.89
CA PHE A 14 3.17 8.78 4.83
C PHE A 14 4.48 8.46 5.56
N LYS A 15 5.42 9.40 5.57
CA LYS A 15 6.71 9.27 6.26
C LYS A 15 6.60 9.51 7.75
N ASP A 16 5.85 10.53 8.13
CA ASP A 16 5.84 11.08 9.48
C ASP A 16 4.79 10.40 10.37
N ASN A 17 3.73 9.84 9.77
CA ASN A 17 2.65 9.19 10.50
C ASN A 17 2.59 7.69 10.22
N ARG A 18 2.37 6.93 11.28
CA ARG A 18 2.26 5.47 11.21
C ARG A 18 0.97 5.02 10.53
N PHE A 19 -0.13 5.71 10.79
CA PHE A 19 -1.44 5.40 10.23
C PHE A 19 -1.97 6.62 9.49
N ASN A 20 -2.32 6.42 8.23
CA ASN A 20 -2.83 7.46 7.35
C ASN A 20 -4.18 7.06 6.79
N ILE A 21 -5.16 7.94 6.88
CA ILE A 21 -6.46 7.79 6.23
C ILE A 21 -6.70 8.98 5.30
N ILE A 22 -6.97 8.72 4.03
CA ILE A 22 -7.05 9.76 3.00
C ILE A 22 -8.35 9.66 2.24
N LEU A 23 -9.18 10.68 2.40
CA LEU A 23 -10.34 10.91 1.57
C LEU A 23 -9.89 11.55 0.25
N LYS A 24 -10.13 10.88 -0.84
CA LYS A 24 -9.70 11.32 -2.18
C LYS A 24 -10.86 11.45 -3.15
N SER A 25 -10.73 12.29 -4.16
CA SER A 25 -11.50 12.17 -5.38
C SER A 25 -10.82 11.21 -6.36
N ARG A 26 -11.52 10.86 -7.44
CA ARG A 26 -10.94 10.01 -8.49
C ARG A 26 -9.82 10.75 -9.23
N GLN A 27 -8.87 10.00 -9.78
CA GLN A 27 -7.80 10.48 -10.68
C GLN A 27 -6.81 11.51 -10.06
N LEU A 28 -6.67 11.54 -8.73
CA LEU A 28 -5.66 12.35 -8.06
C LEU A 28 -4.24 11.74 -8.06
N GLY A 29 -4.07 10.56 -8.65
CA GLY A 29 -2.77 9.90 -8.70
C GLY A 29 -2.31 9.27 -7.38
N LEU A 30 -3.13 9.27 -6.33
CA LEU A 30 -2.73 8.79 -5.00
C LEU A 30 -2.42 7.29 -4.95
N SER A 31 -3.08 6.45 -5.75
CA SER A 31 -2.70 5.03 -5.88
C SER A 31 -1.32 4.88 -6.54
N THR A 32 -0.97 5.76 -7.48
CA THR A 32 0.37 5.82 -8.09
C THR A 32 1.42 6.32 -7.11
N LEU A 33 1.08 7.33 -6.31
CA LEU A 33 1.91 7.84 -5.23
C LEU A 33 2.22 6.76 -4.19
N SER A 34 1.19 6.00 -3.77
CA SER A 34 1.34 4.87 -2.85
C SER A 34 2.25 3.78 -3.42
N ALA A 35 2.15 3.48 -4.73
CA ALA A 35 3.05 2.54 -5.40
C ALA A 35 4.50 3.02 -5.38
N GLY A 36 4.74 4.31 -5.64
CA GLY A 36 6.07 4.91 -5.55
C GLY A 36 6.64 4.86 -4.13
N PHE A 37 5.81 5.14 -3.12
CA PHE A 37 6.20 5.05 -1.72
C PHE A 37 6.55 3.61 -1.31
N ILE A 38 5.76 2.61 -1.73
CA ILE A 38 6.07 1.19 -1.53
C ILE A 38 7.44 0.86 -2.13
N LEU A 39 7.68 1.21 -3.39
CA LEU A 39 8.93 0.93 -4.07
C LEU A 39 10.12 1.59 -3.36
N TRP A 40 9.98 2.85 -2.97
CA TRP A 40 11.02 3.55 -2.21
C TRP A 40 11.37 2.83 -0.92
N LYS A 41 10.36 2.40 -0.16
CA LYS A 41 10.58 1.61 1.06
C LYS A 41 11.23 0.27 0.77
N MET A 42 10.83 -0.44 -0.29
CA MET A 42 11.41 -1.73 -0.68
C MET A 42 12.88 -1.64 -1.07
N ILE A 43 13.27 -0.54 -1.73
CA ILE A 43 14.66 -0.34 -2.19
C ILE A 43 15.59 -0.02 -1.03
N PHE A 44 15.16 0.87 -0.13
CA PHE A 44 16.02 1.41 0.93
C PHE A 44 15.88 0.69 2.27
N ASN A 45 15.09 -0.38 2.36
CA ASN A 45 14.99 -1.24 3.54
C ASN A 45 15.18 -2.70 3.14
N GLN A 46 15.69 -3.51 4.07
CA GLN A 46 15.74 -4.96 3.93
C GLN A 46 14.46 -5.57 4.49
N ASP A 47 14.03 -6.69 3.90
CA ASP A 47 12.89 -7.49 4.37
C ASP A 47 11.59 -6.68 4.56
N PHE A 48 11.42 -5.60 3.79
CA PHE A 48 10.23 -4.77 3.84
C PHE A 48 9.06 -5.50 3.20
N ASN A 49 8.00 -5.76 3.98
CA ASN A 49 6.85 -6.53 3.54
C ASN A 49 5.62 -5.62 3.39
N ALA A 50 5.22 -5.32 2.15
CA ALA A 50 4.05 -4.54 1.83
C ALA A 50 2.89 -5.42 1.36
N LEU A 51 1.69 -5.17 1.88
CA LEU A 51 0.45 -5.82 1.47
C LEU A 51 -0.51 -4.79 0.89
N VAL A 52 -1.07 -5.09 -0.28
CA VAL A 52 -2.07 -4.26 -0.95
C VAL A 52 -3.40 -5.00 -0.96
N ILE A 53 -4.42 -4.37 -0.41
CA ILE A 53 -5.80 -4.86 -0.38
C ILE A 53 -6.69 -3.87 -1.12
N ALA A 54 -7.62 -4.37 -1.92
CA ALA A 54 -8.64 -3.58 -2.59
C ALA A 54 -9.93 -4.40 -2.69
N THR A 55 -11.02 -3.77 -3.14
CA THR A 55 -12.34 -4.41 -3.31
C THR A 55 -12.29 -5.67 -4.20
N LYS A 56 -11.38 -5.65 -5.19
CA LYS A 56 -11.14 -6.78 -6.10
C LYS A 56 -9.63 -7.00 -6.24
N VAL A 57 -9.22 -8.25 -6.38
CA VAL A 57 -7.81 -8.60 -6.60
C VAL A 57 -7.23 -7.92 -7.85
N THR A 58 -8.04 -7.67 -8.88
CA THR A 58 -7.62 -6.96 -10.09
C THR A 58 -7.20 -5.52 -9.82
N VAL A 59 -7.87 -4.84 -8.90
CA VAL A 59 -7.52 -3.46 -8.49
C VAL A 59 -6.22 -3.47 -7.69
N ALA A 60 -6.08 -4.37 -6.72
CA ALA A 60 -4.84 -4.53 -5.95
C ALA A 60 -3.66 -4.92 -6.86
N LYS A 61 -3.89 -5.82 -7.82
CA LYS A 61 -2.90 -6.19 -8.84
C LYS A 61 -2.41 -4.98 -9.65
N ASN A 62 -3.31 -4.07 -10.04
CA ASN A 62 -2.93 -2.87 -10.79
C ASN A 62 -1.98 -1.96 -10.00
N LEU A 63 -2.08 -1.94 -8.67
CA LEU A 63 -1.16 -1.19 -7.83
C LEU A 63 0.22 -1.87 -7.81
N VAL A 64 0.28 -3.19 -7.66
CA VAL A 64 1.54 -3.96 -7.75
C VAL A 64 2.18 -3.81 -9.13
N GLU A 65 1.38 -3.78 -10.20
CA GLU A 65 1.88 -3.52 -11.57
C GLU A 65 2.56 -2.14 -11.66
N LYS A 66 2.00 -1.12 -11.03
CA LYS A 66 2.65 0.20 -10.99
C LYS A 66 3.99 0.15 -10.28
N VAL A 67 4.10 -0.58 -9.17
CA VAL A 67 5.37 -0.79 -8.46
C VAL A 67 6.40 -1.43 -9.39
N ARG A 68 5.99 -2.47 -10.12
CA ARG A 68 6.84 -3.19 -11.09
C ARG A 68 7.34 -2.26 -12.20
N VAL A 69 6.43 -1.54 -12.85
CA VAL A 69 6.80 -0.60 -13.93
C VAL A 69 7.78 0.46 -13.43
N MET A 70 7.55 1.00 -12.23
CA MET A 70 8.47 1.97 -11.62
C MET A 70 9.84 1.34 -11.34
N HIS A 71 9.88 0.10 -10.83
CA HIS A 71 11.13 -0.62 -10.60
C HIS A 71 11.91 -0.81 -11.91
N ASP A 72 11.25 -1.23 -12.98
CA ASP A 72 11.86 -1.44 -14.29
C ASP A 72 12.45 -0.15 -14.92
N LEU A 73 11.86 1.00 -14.57
CA LEU A 73 12.33 2.31 -15.02
C LEU A 73 13.45 2.92 -14.17
N LEU A 74 13.85 2.26 -13.08
CA LEU A 74 14.97 2.74 -12.26
C LEU A 74 16.30 2.65 -13.02
N PRO A 75 17.25 3.55 -12.71
CA PRO A 75 18.61 3.42 -13.21
C PRO A 75 19.21 2.05 -12.84
N ILE A 76 20.03 1.48 -13.72
CA ILE A 76 20.63 0.15 -13.52
C ILE A 76 21.33 0.01 -12.18
N TRP A 77 22.07 1.03 -11.77
CA TRP A 77 22.79 1.03 -10.50
C TRP A 77 21.90 0.96 -9.26
N LEU A 78 20.60 1.36 -9.38
CA LEU A 78 19.62 1.28 -8.29
C LEU A 78 18.70 0.05 -8.43
N ARG A 79 18.51 -0.44 -9.65
CA ARG A 79 17.63 -1.58 -9.95
C ARG A 79 18.31 -2.93 -9.75
N ASP A 80 19.61 -3.01 -10.02
CA ASP A 80 20.37 -4.25 -10.01
C ASP A 80 21.02 -4.53 -8.64
N GLY A 81 21.65 -5.67 -8.50
CA GLY A 81 22.28 -6.08 -7.24
C GLY A 81 21.25 -6.52 -6.19
N GLY A 82 21.32 -5.95 -5.00
CA GLY A 82 20.42 -6.31 -3.88
C GLY A 82 18.95 -5.92 -4.11
N THR A 83 18.68 -4.98 -5.01
CA THR A 83 17.34 -4.51 -5.36
C THR A 83 16.81 -5.12 -6.66
N ALA A 84 17.55 -6.04 -7.29
CA ALA A 84 17.04 -6.76 -8.45
C ALA A 84 15.82 -7.62 -8.08
N ALA A 85 14.91 -7.79 -9.04
CA ALA A 85 13.78 -8.68 -8.88
C ALA A 85 14.27 -10.13 -8.67
N ALA A 86 13.79 -10.78 -7.59
CA ALA A 86 14.07 -12.18 -7.27
C ALA A 86 12.90 -13.07 -7.67
N GLU A 87 11.68 -12.63 -7.37
CA GLU A 87 10.44 -13.29 -7.78
C GLU A 87 9.49 -12.22 -8.32
N ASP A 88 8.96 -12.46 -9.51
CA ASP A 88 8.03 -11.55 -10.17
C ASP A 88 6.86 -12.35 -10.76
N ASN A 89 5.67 -12.08 -10.26
CA ASN A 89 4.44 -12.65 -10.78
C ASN A 89 3.31 -11.60 -10.77
N LYS A 90 2.15 -11.97 -11.30
CA LYS A 90 1.03 -11.02 -11.49
C LYS A 90 0.53 -10.36 -10.20
N LEU A 91 0.75 -10.98 -9.05
CA LEU A 91 0.23 -10.53 -7.75
C LEU A 91 1.31 -10.10 -6.77
N SER A 92 2.58 -10.32 -7.10
CA SER A 92 3.67 -9.96 -6.20
C SER A 92 4.96 -9.63 -6.93
N LEU A 93 5.75 -8.80 -6.31
CA LEU A 93 7.14 -8.51 -6.69
C LEU A 93 8.00 -8.65 -5.43
N LYS A 94 9.04 -9.48 -5.50
CA LYS A 94 10.04 -9.64 -4.43
C LYS A 94 11.41 -9.28 -4.95
N LEU A 95 12.15 -8.51 -4.18
CA LEU A 95 13.52 -8.11 -4.48
C LEU A 95 14.53 -9.03 -3.78
N LYS A 96 15.77 -9.07 -4.26
CA LYS A 96 16.85 -9.87 -3.66
C LYS A 96 17.22 -9.45 -2.24
N ASN A 97 16.93 -8.19 -1.84
CA ASN A 97 17.09 -7.72 -0.47
C ASN A 97 16.02 -8.23 0.51
N GLY A 98 15.16 -9.16 0.08
CA GLY A 98 14.07 -9.72 0.87
C GLY A 98 12.78 -8.90 0.86
N SER A 99 12.80 -7.66 0.40
CA SER A 99 11.62 -6.80 0.35
C SER A 99 10.61 -7.30 -0.69
N GLN A 100 9.32 -7.19 -0.38
CA GLN A 100 8.27 -7.66 -1.26
C GLN A 100 7.00 -6.79 -1.17
N VAL A 101 6.23 -6.80 -2.23
CA VAL A 101 4.86 -6.30 -2.26
C VAL A 101 3.94 -7.39 -2.80
N LYS A 102 2.81 -7.61 -2.15
CA LYS A 102 1.80 -8.60 -2.54
C LYS A 102 0.43 -7.95 -2.66
N ALA A 103 -0.35 -8.35 -3.66
CA ALA A 103 -1.75 -7.99 -3.84
C ALA A 103 -2.64 -9.16 -3.45
N ILE A 104 -3.62 -8.91 -2.60
CA ILE A 104 -4.64 -9.90 -2.26
C ILE A 104 -6.04 -9.32 -2.40
N ALA A 105 -7.02 -10.20 -2.57
CA ALA A 105 -8.42 -9.80 -2.49
C ALA A 105 -8.80 -9.48 -1.04
N SER A 106 -9.80 -8.63 -0.86
CA SER A 106 -10.41 -8.42 0.45
C SER A 106 -11.06 -9.72 0.94
N SER A 107 -10.61 -10.19 2.09
CA SER A 107 -11.21 -11.29 2.83
C SER A 107 -10.96 -11.06 4.33
N PRO A 108 -11.78 -11.59 5.24
CA PRO A 108 -11.59 -11.40 6.68
C PRO A 108 -10.20 -11.80 7.19
N ASP A 109 -9.55 -12.76 6.53
CA ASP A 109 -8.22 -13.26 6.87
C ASP A 109 -7.08 -12.53 6.13
N ALA A 110 -7.40 -11.53 5.31
CA ALA A 110 -6.43 -10.83 4.47
C ALA A 110 -5.28 -10.18 5.27
N GLY A 111 -5.54 -9.77 6.51
CA GLY A 111 -4.53 -9.17 7.38
C GLY A 111 -3.70 -10.15 8.23
N ARG A 112 -3.99 -11.45 8.18
CA ARG A 112 -3.37 -12.48 9.06
C ARG A 112 -2.10 -13.12 8.51
N SER A 113 -1.53 -12.60 7.45
CA SER A 113 -0.30 -13.14 6.88
C SER A 113 0.94 -12.70 7.68
N GLU A 114 2.12 -12.89 7.13
CA GLU A 114 3.42 -12.52 7.70
C GLU A 114 3.45 -11.11 8.32
N ALA A 115 4.41 -10.85 9.20
CA ALA A 115 4.60 -9.52 9.77
C ALA A 115 4.65 -8.44 8.66
N LEU A 116 3.76 -7.46 8.75
CA LEU A 116 3.64 -6.40 7.75
C LEU A 116 4.45 -5.17 8.15
N SER A 117 5.24 -4.66 7.22
CA SER A 117 5.88 -3.35 7.32
C SER A 117 4.94 -2.23 6.86
N LEU A 118 4.11 -2.51 5.85
CA LEU A 118 3.13 -1.56 5.32
C LEU A 118 1.88 -2.28 4.81
N LEU A 119 0.72 -1.81 5.24
CA LEU A 119 -0.57 -2.15 4.65
C LEU A 119 -1.09 -1.00 3.81
N VAL A 120 -1.45 -1.25 2.56
CA VAL A 120 -2.16 -0.28 1.71
C VAL A 120 -3.54 -0.82 1.39
N VAL A 121 -4.58 -0.08 1.75
CA VAL A 121 -5.97 -0.42 1.44
C VAL A 121 -6.53 0.63 0.48
N ASP A 122 -6.78 0.24 -0.76
CA ASP A 122 -7.39 1.14 -1.74
C ASP A 122 -8.90 0.89 -1.87
N GLU A 123 -9.65 1.96 -2.01
CA GLU A 123 -11.11 1.99 -2.04
C GLU A 123 -11.76 1.37 -0.79
N ALA A 124 -11.19 1.67 0.38
CA ALA A 124 -11.55 1.08 1.67
C ALA A 124 -13.04 1.23 2.03
N ALA A 125 -13.68 2.36 1.67
CA ALA A 125 -15.12 2.59 1.93
C ALA A 125 -16.05 1.61 1.20
N PHE A 126 -15.55 0.87 0.22
CA PHE A 126 -16.29 -0.10 -0.59
C PHE A 126 -15.99 -1.56 -0.21
N ILE A 127 -15.10 -1.81 0.73
CA ILE A 127 -14.77 -3.14 1.23
C ILE A 127 -15.76 -3.50 2.33
N ARG A 128 -16.49 -4.62 2.18
CA ARG A 128 -17.54 -5.03 3.11
C ARG A 128 -16.99 -5.42 4.49
N ASP A 129 -15.93 -6.23 4.50
CA ASP A 129 -15.38 -6.83 5.71
C ASP A 129 -14.15 -6.05 6.22
N ILE A 130 -14.12 -4.74 5.97
CA ILE A 130 -12.96 -3.89 6.29
C ILE A 130 -12.66 -3.81 7.79
N ASP A 131 -13.68 -3.87 8.65
CA ASP A 131 -13.51 -3.87 10.10
C ASP A 131 -12.73 -5.12 10.55
N ASP A 132 -13.08 -6.31 10.03
CA ASP A 132 -12.39 -7.57 10.34
C ASP A 132 -10.98 -7.61 9.77
N ILE A 133 -10.81 -7.11 8.54
CA ILE A 133 -9.48 -6.96 7.90
C ILE A 133 -8.59 -6.03 8.73
N TRP A 134 -9.12 -4.90 9.17
CA TRP A 134 -8.37 -3.95 9.98
C TRP A 134 -7.98 -4.54 11.33
N LEU A 135 -8.92 -5.20 12.01
CA LEU A 135 -8.66 -5.85 13.29
C LEU A 135 -7.56 -6.93 13.18
N SER A 136 -7.63 -7.74 12.12
CA SER A 136 -6.62 -8.76 11.85
C SER A 136 -5.26 -8.16 11.49
N ALA A 137 -5.24 -7.07 10.72
CA ALA A 137 -4.03 -6.37 10.32
C ALA A 137 -3.34 -5.65 11.49
N GLN A 138 -4.10 -5.13 12.45
CA GLN A 138 -3.52 -4.47 13.62
C GLN A 138 -2.54 -5.38 14.37
N SER A 139 -2.83 -6.67 14.49
CA SER A 139 -1.93 -7.64 15.15
C SER A 139 -0.61 -7.81 14.40
N THR A 140 -0.64 -7.83 13.07
CA THR A 140 0.56 -7.95 12.21
C THR A 140 1.34 -6.65 12.07
N LEU A 141 0.68 -5.49 12.23
CA LEU A 141 1.30 -4.18 12.26
C LEU A 141 1.86 -3.81 13.65
N SER A 142 1.55 -4.58 14.71
CA SER A 142 1.92 -4.27 16.11
C SER A 142 3.43 -4.14 16.32
N THR A 143 4.24 -4.78 15.50
CA THR A 143 5.72 -4.75 15.53
C THR A 143 6.34 -3.51 14.88
N GLY A 144 5.55 -2.45 14.62
CA GLY A 144 6.05 -1.18 14.06
C GLY A 144 5.64 -0.94 12.60
N GLY A 145 4.79 -1.78 12.03
CA GLY A 145 4.24 -1.58 10.69
C GLY A 145 3.32 -0.36 10.60
N SER A 146 3.14 0.18 9.40
CA SER A 146 2.33 1.34 9.07
C SER A 146 1.17 0.99 8.13
N ALA A 147 0.18 1.87 8.03
CA ALA A 147 -0.93 1.69 7.10
C ALA A 147 -1.30 2.98 6.38
N ILE A 148 -1.68 2.82 5.10
CA ILE A 148 -2.24 3.86 4.25
C ILE A 148 -3.60 3.38 3.77
N ILE A 149 -4.65 4.05 4.21
CA ILE A 149 -6.03 3.74 3.86
C ILE A 149 -6.57 4.84 2.96
N LEU A 150 -6.88 4.49 1.72
CA LEU A 150 -7.35 5.43 0.69
C LEU A 150 -8.78 5.09 0.31
N SER A 151 -9.63 6.09 0.13
CA SER A 151 -10.94 5.87 -0.51
C SER A 151 -11.55 7.14 -1.09
N THR A 152 -12.36 6.95 -2.10
CA THR A 152 -13.41 7.91 -2.43
C THR A 152 -14.57 7.74 -1.42
N PRO A 153 -15.42 8.75 -1.22
CA PRO A 153 -16.52 8.65 -0.27
C PRO A 153 -17.55 7.61 -0.71
N ASN A 154 -18.13 6.89 0.24
CA ASN A 154 -19.23 5.93 0.02
C ASN A 154 -20.29 6.06 1.13
N GLY A 155 -20.91 7.22 1.26
CA GLY A 155 -21.89 7.50 2.29
C GLY A 155 -21.30 7.66 3.68
N VAL A 156 -22.15 7.64 4.69
CA VAL A 156 -21.80 7.84 6.11
C VAL A 156 -22.00 6.55 6.91
N GLY A 157 -21.32 6.46 8.07
CA GLY A 157 -21.50 5.36 9.02
C GLY A 157 -20.72 4.08 8.73
N ASN A 158 -20.02 3.95 7.59
CA ASN A 158 -19.10 2.85 7.32
C ASN A 158 -17.77 3.03 8.06
N PHE A 159 -16.92 2.01 8.05
CA PHE A 159 -15.59 2.03 8.66
C PHE A 159 -14.77 3.26 8.25
N PHE A 160 -14.67 3.51 6.95
CA PHE A 160 -13.84 4.61 6.42
C PHE A 160 -14.32 5.97 6.93
N HIS A 161 -15.64 6.22 6.89
CA HIS A 161 -16.22 7.46 7.40
C HIS A 161 -15.96 7.63 8.91
N LYS A 162 -16.21 6.57 9.71
CA LYS A 162 -15.98 6.61 11.17
C LYS A 162 -14.53 6.89 11.51
N THR A 163 -13.60 6.21 10.85
CA THR A 163 -12.15 6.37 11.08
C THR A 163 -11.68 7.75 10.64
N TRP A 164 -12.16 8.25 9.49
CA TRP A 164 -11.77 9.57 8.98
C TRP A 164 -12.27 10.73 9.86
N VAL A 165 -13.45 10.59 10.46
CA VAL A 165 -14.00 11.62 11.38
C VAL A 165 -13.36 11.56 12.77
N ALA A 166 -12.86 10.39 13.18
CA ALA A 166 -12.23 10.20 14.48
C ALA A 166 -10.75 10.62 14.54
N GLY A 167 -10.07 10.69 13.39
CA GLY A 167 -8.66 11.08 13.27
C GLY A 167 -8.47 12.55 13.07
#